data_c29e5fd85c80b2bbbf07a2c15a7b46e8
#
_entry.id   c29e5fd85c80b2bbbf07a2c15a7b46e8
#
_cell.length_a   1.000
_cell.length_b   1.000
_cell.length_c   1.000
_cell.angle_alpha   90.00
_cell.angle_beta   90.00
_cell.angle_gamma   90.00
#
_symmetry.space_group_name_H-M   'P 1'
#
loop_
_entity.id
_entity.type
_entity.pdbx_description
1 polymer ?
#
loop_
_entity_poly.entity_id
_entity_poly.type
_entity_poly.pdbx_seq_one_letter_code
_entity_poly.pdbx_strand_id
1 'polypeptide(L)'
;MNKTILTTLILSALMIGCKDNKTKNNDTSETTKAVQNHTEDTVKEFESSTVYNNAWINEIELNSGAKWEANLETNEGVEKMLKLVEASDPTSVEDYHSLASELNEENNYVIKKCTMTGPSHDNLHVFLHPLIEKIAALGEVSSTEEGAKITAGIKENLKGYYDYFK
;
A
#
# COMPACT_ATOMS: atom_id res chain seq x y z
N MET A 1 33.17 -21.37 -37.98
CA MET A 1 33.66 -20.19 -38.74
C MET A 1 33.65 -19.02 -37.79
N ASN A 2 34.86 -18.55 -37.50
CA ASN A 2 35.20 -17.46 -36.60
C ASN A 2 34.67 -16.11 -37.07
N LYS A 3 34.31 -15.23 -36.13
CA LYS A 3 34.72 -13.81 -36.21
C LYS A 3 34.58 -13.15 -34.84
N THR A 4 35.70 -12.99 -34.18
CA THR A 4 36.10 -12.04 -33.17
C THR A 4 36.16 -10.62 -33.71
N ILE A 5 35.63 -9.63 -33.00
CA ILE A 5 36.01 -8.20 -33.05
C ILE A 5 35.73 -7.67 -31.66
N LEU A 6 36.59 -7.39 -30.90
CA LEU A 6 37.69 -6.63 -30.31
C LEU A 6 37.52 -5.09 -30.42
N THR A 7 37.74 -4.42 -29.28
CA THR A 7 38.07 -3.00 -29.03
C THR A 7 36.92 -2.00 -29.13
N THR A 8 36.74 -1.07 -28.16
CA THR A 8 37.71 -0.12 -27.59
C THR A 8 37.26 0.48 -26.26
N LEU A 9 38.20 0.60 -25.36
CA LEU A 9 38.25 1.36 -24.13
C LEU A 9 38.22 2.87 -24.41
N ILE A 10 37.36 3.66 -23.77
CA ILE A 10 37.60 5.10 -23.62
C ILE A 10 37.37 5.46 -22.16
N LEU A 11 38.51 5.69 -21.49
CA LEU A 11 38.70 6.28 -20.20
C LEU A 11 38.70 7.80 -20.35
N SER A 12 37.82 8.53 -19.67
CA SER A 12 37.95 9.98 -19.56
C SER A 12 37.64 10.41 -18.14
N ALA A 13 38.71 10.57 -17.39
CA ALA A 13 38.75 11.29 -16.13
C ALA A 13 38.85 12.78 -16.40
N LEU A 14 38.01 13.60 -15.77
CA LEU A 14 38.27 15.03 -15.59
C LEU A 14 37.96 15.39 -14.14
N MET A 15 39.04 15.59 -13.44
CA MET A 15 39.19 16.31 -12.18
C MET A 15 39.14 17.83 -12.40
N ILE A 16 39.07 18.55 -11.27
CA ILE A 16 39.33 20.00 -11.08
C ILE A 16 38.03 20.78 -10.89
N GLY A 17 37.84 21.52 -9.83
CA GLY A 17 38.78 22.05 -8.85
C GLY A 17 38.07 22.80 -7.72
N CYS A 18 38.72 22.74 -6.59
CA CYS A 18 38.51 23.60 -5.42
C CYS A 18 38.70 25.07 -5.74
N LYS A 19 37.90 25.92 -5.14
CA LYS A 19 38.34 27.28 -4.86
C LYS A 19 37.82 27.76 -3.49
N ASP A 20 38.73 27.75 -2.53
CA ASP A 20 38.62 28.46 -1.28
C ASP A 20 38.43 29.95 -1.49
N ASN A 21 37.58 30.56 -0.70
CA ASN A 21 37.78 31.95 -0.33
C ASN A 21 37.37 32.18 1.12
N LYS A 22 38.42 32.43 1.93
CA LYS A 22 38.39 32.80 3.32
C LYS A 22 38.14 34.28 3.45
N THR A 23 37.14 34.70 4.21
CA THR A 23 37.23 35.97 4.95
C THR A 23 36.49 35.83 6.27
N LYS A 24 37.23 36.18 7.34
CA LYS A 24 36.83 36.21 8.75
C LYS A 24 35.85 37.37 9.02
N ASN A 25 34.88 37.19 9.90
CA ASN A 25 34.88 37.73 11.28
C ASN A 25 33.54 37.48 11.98
N ASN A 26 33.66 36.88 13.14
CA ASN A 26 33.12 37.14 14.48
C ASN A 26 31.60 37.40 14.64
N ASP A 27 31.05 36.57 15.37
CA ASP A 27 30.63 36.58 16.80
C ASP A 27 29.12 36.26 17.02
N THR A 28 28.91 35.45 18.01
CA THR A 28 27.74 35.25 18.87
C THR A 28 26.70 34.23 18.48
N SER A 29 26.88 33.08 19.15
CA SER A 29 25.92 32.30 19.96
C SER A 29 24.61 31.77 19.35
N GLU A 30 24.57 30.48 19.55
CA GLU A 30 23.43 29.63 19.96
C GLU A 30 22.42 29.11 18.89
N THR A 31 22.45 27.82 18.87
CA THR A 31 21.33 26.90 18.72
C THR A 31 20.71 26.74 17.32
N THR A 32 21.32 25.82 16.55
CA THR A 32 20.52 24.99 15.64
C THR A 32 21.07 23.56 15.65
N LYS A 33 20.61 22.79 16.60
CA LYS A 33 20.59 21.31 16.50
C LYS A 33 19.22 20.88 16.09
N ALA A 34 19.22 19.91 15.17
CA ALA A 34 18.15 18.98 14.88
C ALA A 34 16.94 19.49 14.06
N VAL A 35 17.11 19.50 12.75
CA VAL A 35 16.00 19.15 11.85
C VAL A 35 16.56 18.22 10.77
N GLN A 36 16.75 16.98 11.12
CA GLN A 36 16.88 15.84 10.20
C GLN A 36 16.62 14.60 11.03
N ASN A 37 15.39 14.10 10.98
CA ASN A 37 14.96 12.73 11.23
C ASN A 37 13.48 12.63 11.66
N HIS A 38 12.58 13.49 11.14
CA HIS A 38 11.17 13.36 11.54
C HIS A 38 10.23 12.99 10.41
N THR A 39 10.74 12.89 9.16
CA THR A 39 9.87 12.65 8.01
C THR A 39 9.77 11.17 7.64
N GLU A 40 10.82 10.38 7.89
CA GLU A 40 10.78 8.93 7.58
C GLU A 40 10.05 8.12 8.67
N ASP A 41 10.22 8.48 9.94
CA ASP A 41 9.53 7.78 11.04
C ASP A 41 8.02 8.11 11.09
N THR A 42 7.62 9.33 10.75
CA THR A 42 6.20 9.71 10.70
C THR A 42 5.46 9.10 9.50
N VAL A 43 6.12 8.91 8.37
CA VAL A 43 5.53 8.24 7.20
C VAL A 43 5.36 6.74 7.48
N LYS A 44 6.36 6.08 8.07
CA LYS A 44 6.25 4.66 8.45
C LYS A 44 5.22 4.41 9.55
N GLU A 45 5.09 5.30 10.53
CA GLU A 45 4.10 5.18 11.59
C GLU A 45 2.68 5.45 11.08
N PHE A 46 2.49 6.35 10.11
CA PHE A 46 1.22 6.62 9.46
C PHE A 46 0.80 5.46 8.54
N GLU A 47 1.69 4.97 7.69
CA GLU A 47 1.44 3.81 6.83
C GLU A 47 1.18 2.53 7.66
N SER A 48 1.92 2.32 8.74
CA SER A 48 1.68 1.22 9.67
C SER A 48 0.32 1.32 10.37
N SER A 49 -0.21 2.51 10.61
CA SER A 49 -1.50 2.68 11.28
C SER A 49 -2.70 2.36 10.38
N THR A 50 -2.65 2.67 9.08
CA THR A 50 -3.73 2.40 8.12
C THR A 50 -3.93 0.91 7.88
N VAL A 51 -2.84 0.14 7.89
CA VAL A 51 -2.87 -1.32 7.70
C VAL A 51 -3.60 -2.05 8.83
N TYR A 52 -3.56 -1.52 10.06
CA TYR A 52 -4.17 -2.16 11.24
C TYR A 52 -5.56 -1.64 11.62
N ASN A 53 -6.09 -0.64 10.90
CA ASN A 53 -7.39 -0.08 11.21
C ASN A 53 -8.29 0.01 9.97
N ASN A 54 -9.55 0.35 10.19
CA ASN A 54 -10.56 0.55 9.15
C ASN A 54 -11.12 1.98 9.20
N ALA A 55 -10.22 2.99 9.26
CA ALA A 55 -10.60 4.40 9.34
C ALA A 55 -11.38 4.88 8.10
N TRP A 56 -11.30 4.17 6.98
CA TRP A 56 -12.05 4.43 5.74
C TRP A 56 -13.57 4.53 5.97
N ILE A 57 -14.11 3.87 6.99
CA ILE A 57 -15.54 3.96 7.35
C ILE A 57 -15.98 5.38 7.73
N ASN A 58 -15.04 6.26 8.07
CA ASN A 58 -15.30 7.68 8.36
C ASN A 58 -15.28 8.56 7.11
N GLU A 59 -14.86 8.02 5.97
CA GLU A 59 -14.69 8.75 4.70
C GLU A 59 -15.71 8.31 3.66
N ILE A 60 -16.24 7.08 3.77
CA ILE A 60 -17.22 6.53 2.84
C ILE A 60 -18.61 7.06 3.18
N GLU A 61 -19.41 7.32 2.16
CA GLU A 61 -20.76 7.87 2.31
C GLU A 61 -21.82 6.93 1.71
N LEU A 62 -23.03 7.00 2.25
CA LEU A 62 -24.21 6.37 1.68
C LEU A 62 -24.83 7.29 0.60
N ASN A 63 -25.51 6.68 -0.38
CA ASN A 63 -26.29 7.39 -1.38
C ASN A 63 -27.61 7.92 -0.78
N SER A 64 -27.56 9.09 -0.15
CA SER A 64 -28.73 9.68 0.53
C SER A 64 -29.38 8.72 1.55
N GLY A 65 -28.55 7.95 2.27
CA GLY A 65 -28.98 6.95 3.26
C GLY A 65 -29.25 5.57 2.70
N ALA A 66 -29.17 5.35 1.39
CA ALA A 66 -29.26 4.04 0.74
C ALA A 66 -27.87 3.50 0.38
N LYS A 67 -27.74 2.20 0.19
CA LYS A 67 -26.50 1.59 -0.32
C LYS A 67 -26.32 1.90 -1.81
N TRP A 68 -25.06 1.99 -2.22
CA TRP A 68 -24.70 2.11 -3.63
C TRP A 68 -24.96 0.81 -4.39
N GLU A 69 -25.41 0.91 -5.63
CA GLU A 69 -25.42 -0.24 -6.54
C GLU A 69 -24.01 -0.50 -7.04
N ALA A 70 -23.51 -1.71 -6.82
CA ALA A 70 -22.27 -2.17 -7.43
C ALA A 70 -22.57 -3.09 -8.62
N ASN A 71 -21.65 -3.15 -9.59
CA ASN A 71 -21.80 -4.14 -10.66
C ASN A 71 -21.55 -5.56 -10.13
N LEU A 72 -22.11 -6.54 -10.83
CA LEU A 72 -22.10 -7.93 -10.41
C LEU A 72 -20.69 -8.44 -10.10
N GLU A 73 -19.72 -8.15 -10.96
CA GLU A 73 -18.34 -8.63 -10.82
C GLU A 73 -17.62 -8.01 -9.61
N THR A 74 -17.97 -6.78 -9.24
CA THR A 74 -17.48 -6.17 -8.01
C THR A 74 -18.03 -6.90 -6.79
N ASN A 75 -19.34 -7.16 -6.74
CA ASN A 75 -19.95 -7.91 -5.66
C ASN A 75 -19.38 -9.35 -5.55
N GLU A 76 -19.25 -10.05 -6.69
CA GLU A 76 -18.69 -11.41 -6.73
C GLU A 76 -17.22 -11.46 -6.23
N GLY A 77 -16.39 -10.50 -6.65
CA GLY A 77 -14.99 -10.47 -6.24
C GLY A 77 -14.84 -10.17 -4.75
N VAL A 78 -15.62 -9.23 -4.20
CA VAL A 78 -15.63 -8.96 -2.75
C VAL A 78 -16.11 -10.16 -1.95
N GLU A 79 -17.17 -10.84 -2.41
CA GLU A 79 -17.66 -12.06 -1.77
C GLU A 79 -16.61 -13.18 -1.79
N LYS A 80 -15.91 -13.37 -2.90
CA LYS A 80 -14.82 -14.36 -3.00
C LYS A 80 -13.67 -14.03 -2.06
N MET A 81 -13.22 -12.78 -2.00
CA MET A 81 -12.18 -12.38 -1.06
C MET A 81 -12.61 -12.64 0.39
N LEU A 82 -13.85 -12.34 0.76
CA LEU A 82 -14.35 -12.63 2.10
C LEU A 82 -14.36 -14.14 2.39
N LYS A 83 -14.80 -14.97 1.44
CA LYS A 83 -14.77 -16.43 1.57
C LYS A 83 -13.34 -16.98 1.70
N LEU A 84 -12.37 -16.45 0.96
CA LEU A 84 -10.97 -16.82 1.09
C LEU A 84 -10.46 -16.57 2.50
N VAL A 85 -10.69 -15.37 3.04
CA VAL A 85 -10.28 -15.03 4.42
C VAL A 85 -11.01 -15.87 5.47
N GLU A 86 -12.30 -16.18 5.26
CA GLU A 86 -13.08 -16.96 6.23
C GLU A 86 -12.76 -18.45 6.21
N ALA A 87 -12.31 -18.97 5.10
CA ALA A 87 -11.88 -20.36 4.95
C ALA A 87 -10.40 -20.58 5.29
N SER A 88 -9.60 -19.52 5.35
CA SER A 88 -8.16 -19.62 5.63
C SER A 88 -7.90 -19.93 7.10
N ASP A 89 -6.88 -20.76 7.35
CA ASP A 89 -6.32 -21.04 8.68
C ASP A 89 -4.78 -21.04 8.60
N PRO A 90 -4.18 -19.86 8.32
CA PRO A 90 -2.74 -19.76 8.11
C PRO A 90 -1.97 -20.01 9.43
N THR A 91 -0.98 -20.89 9.37
CA THR A 91 -0.15 -21.33 10.50
C THR A 91 1.32 -20.91 10.35
N SER A 92 1.73 -20.49 9.16
CA SER A 92 3.08 -20.04 8.85
C SER A 92 3.05 -18.66 8.13
N VAL A 93 4.21 -18.02 8.04
CA VAL A 93 4.37 -16.78 7.26
C VAL A 93 4.08 -17.03 5.78
N GLU A 94 4.49 -18.16 5.26
CA GLU A 94 4.26 -18.57 3.88
C GLU A 94 2.77 -18.76 3.57
N ASP A 95 1.97 -19.22 4.53
CA ASP A 95 0.52 -19.33 4.39
C ASP A 95 -0.12 -17.94 4.24
N TYR A 96 0.35 -16.95 5.02
CA TYR A 96 -0.11 -15.56 4.89
C TYR A 96 0.27 -14.94 3.55
N HIS A 97 1.48 -15.20 3.05
CA HIS A 97 1.90 -14.75 1.71
C HIS A 97 1.05 -15.39 0.61
N SER A 98 0.71 -16.68 0.75
CA SER A 98 -0.17 -17.37 -0.19
C SER A 98 -1.58 -16.77 -0.17
N LEU A 99 -2.15 -16.53 1.01
CA LEU A 99 -3.44 -15.87 1.17
C LEU A 99 -3.44 -14.46 0.56
N ALA A 100 -2.37 -13.68 0.77
CA ALA A 100 -2.22 -12.37 0.16
C ALA A 100 -2.23 -12.43 -1.37
N SER A 101 -1.55 -13.43 -1.95
CA SER A 101 -1.53 -13.65 -3.40
C SER A 101 -2.94 -13.94 -3.95
N GLU A 102 -3.69 -14.84 -3.32
CA GLU A 102 -5.06 -15.18 -3.72
C GLU A 102 -6.00 -13.97 -3.59
N LEU A 103 -5.91 -13.22 -2.50
CA LEU A 103 -6.69 -12.00 -2.30
C LEU A 103 -6.35 -10.93 -3.35
N ASN A 104 -5.08 -10.79 -3.71
CA ASN A 104 -4.64 -9.85 -4.73
C ASN A 104 -5.16 -10.22 -6.13
N GLU A 105 -5.27 -11.50 -6.46
CA GLU A 105 -5.88 -11.97 -7.71
C GLU A 105 -7.34 -11.55 -7.81
N GLU A 106 -8.13 -11.77 -6.76
CA GLU A 106 -9.54 -11.39 -6.73
C GLU A 106 -9.73 -9.86 -6.68
N ASN A 107 -8.86 -9.14 -5.96
CA ASN A 107 -8.86 -7.68 -5.97
C ASN A 107 -8.57 -7.12 -7.38
N ASN A 108 -7.59 -7.68 -8.08
CA ASN A 108 -7.29 -7.31 -9.47
C ASN A 108 -8.45 -7.64 -10.42
N TYR A 109 -9.20 -8.71 -10.16
CA TYR A 109 -10.42 -9.01 -10.90
C TYR A 109 -11.47 -7.91 -10.70
N VAL A 110 -11.73 -7.48 -9.46
CA VAL A 110 -12.64 -6.37 -9.15
C VAL A 110 -12.23 -5.11 -9.91
N ILE A 111 -10.97 -4.70 -9.80
CA ILE A 111 -10.44 -3.49 -10.46
C ILE A 111 -10.65 -3.57 -11.98
N LYS A 112 -10.31 -4.70 -12.58
CA LYS A 112 -10.39 -4.90 -14.04
C LYS A 112 -11.84 -4.96 -14.57
N LYS A 113 -12.76 -5.44 -13.75
CA LYS A 113 -14.16 -5.68 -14.15
C LYS A 113 -15.14 -4.63 -13.66
N CYS A 114 -14.68 -3.69 -12.85
CA CYS A 114 -15.50 -2.59 -12.40
C CYS A 114 -16.01 -1.76 -13.58
N THR A 115 -17.32 -1.60 -13.66
CA THR A 115 -18.00 -0.74 -14.64
C THR A 115 -18.74 0.43 -13.99
N MET A 116 -18.55 0.59 -12.67
CA MET A 116 -19.16 1.68 -11.91
C MET A 116 -18.58 3.04 -12.34
N THR A 117 -19.36 4.10 -12.17
CA THR A 117 -18.96 5.48 -12.50
C THR A 117 -19.56 6.48 -11.51
N GLY A 118 -18.98 7.69 -11.43
CA GLY A 118 -19.48 8.76 -10.56
C GLY A 118 -19.39 8.42 -9.06
N PRO A 119 -20.29 8.97 -8.22
CA PRO A 119 -20.17 8.85 -6.77
C PRO A 119 -20.11 7.42 -6.22
N SER A 120 -20.78 6.46 -6.85
CA SER A 120 -20.69 5.05 -6.45
C SER A 120 -19.27 4.49 -6.66
N HIS A 121 -18.62 4.88 -7.76
CA HIS A 121 -17.24 4.49 -8.06
C HIS A 121 -16.24 5.19 -7.12
N ASP A 122 -16.46 6.46 -6.82
CA ASP A 122 -15.61 7.22 -5.91
C ASP A 122 -15.64 6.59 -4.50
N ASN A 123 -16.83 6.21 -4.01
CA ASN A 123 -16.97 5.49 -2.74
C ASN A 123 -16.36 4.07 -2.78
N LEU A 124 -16.40 3.38 -3.94
CA LEU A 124 -15.71 2.10 -4.10
C LEU A 124 -14.19 2.27 -3.94
N HIS A 125 -13.60 3.37 -4.41
CA HIS A 125 -12.18 3.66 -4.18
C HIS A 125 -11.87 3.89 -2.70
N VAL A 126 -12.71 4.57 -1.94
CA VAL A 126 -12.54 4.75 -0.48
C VAL A 126 -12.47 3.38 0.21
N PHE A 127 -13.30 2.42 -0.20
CA PHE A 127 -13.27 1.05 0.32
C PHE A 127 -12.03 0.27 -0.15
N LEU A 128 -11.68 0.33 -1.45
CA LEU A 128 -10.63 -0.52 -2.03
C LEU A 128 -9.21 -0.11 -1.65
N HIS A 129 -8.91 1.19 -1.53
CA HIS A 129 -7.55 1.65 -1.24
C HIS A 129 -6.96 1.01 0.02
N PRO A 130 -7.60 1.10 1.20
CA PRO A 130 -7.06 0.48 2.42
C PRO A 130 -7.07 -1.05 2.35
N LEU A 131 -7.96 -1.67 1.59
CA LEU A 131 -7.94 -3.11 1.35
C LEU A 131 -6.69 -3.53 0.56
N ILE A 132 -6.36 -2.80 -0.50
CA ILE A 132 -5.14 -3.03 -1.31
C ILE A 132 -3.89 -2.92 -0.45
N GLU A 133 -3.80 -1.88 0.39
CA GLU A 133 -2.66 -1.68 1.30
C GLU A 133 -2.51 -2.83 2.29
N LYS A 134 -3.62 -3.30 2.88
CA LYS A 134 -3.61 -4.46 3.78
C LYS A 134 -3.20 -5.75 3.08
N ILE A 135 -3.70 -6.01 1.87
CA ILE A 135 -3.32 -7.18 1.08
C ILE A 135 -1.83 -7.14 0.74
N ALA A 136 -1.31 -5.97 0.33
CA ALA A 136 0.11 -5.81 0.06
C ALA A 136 0.95 -6.04 1.31
N ALA A 137 0.57 -5.45 2.44
CA ALA A 137 1.27 -5.65 3.71
C ALA A 137 1.22 -7.13 4.18
N LEU A 138 0.10 -7.83 3.95
CA LEU A 138 -0.01 -9.26 4.27
C LEU A 138 0.99 -10.11 3.46
N GLY A 139 1.31 -9.70 2.23
CA GLY A 139 2.33 -10.35 1.39
C GLY A 139 3.77 -10.11 1.86
N GLU A 140 4.00 -9.19 2.78
CA GLU A 140 5.34 -8.80 3.27
C GLU A 140 5.55 -9.11 4.77
N VAL A 141 4.59 -9.73 5.43
CA VAL A 141 4.70 -10.01 6.87
C VAL A 141 5.88 -10.91 7.18
N SER A 142 6.50 -10.68 8.33
CA SER A 142 7.64 -11.45 8.81
C SER A 142 7.33 -12.31 10.05
N SER A 143 6.10 -12.23 10.55
CA SER A 143 5.63 -13.02 11.68
C SER A 143 4.16 -13.43 11.53
N THR A 144 3.79 -14.54 12.13
CA THR A 144 2.40 -15.02 12.17
C THR A 144 1.49 -14.10 13.00
N GLU A 145 2.03 -13.43 14.02
CA GLU A 145 1.28 -12.46 14.83
C GLU A 145 0.85 -11.26 13.99
N GLU A 146 1.76 -10.72 13.19
CA GLU A 146 1.48 -9.61 12.27
C GLU A 146 0.48 -10.04 11.19
N GLY A 147 0.71 -11.21 10.56
CA GLY A 147 -0.20 -11.79 9.58
C GLY A 147 -1.62 -11.95 10.12
N ALA A 148 -1.78 -12.44 11.33
CA ALA A 148 -3.08 -12.58 11.97
C ALA A 148 -3.80 -11.24 12.18
N LYS A 149 -3.08 -10.20 12.63
CA LYS A 149 -3.64 -8.86 12.81
C LYS A 149 -4.11 -8.25 11.49
N ILE A 150 -3.28 -8.33 10.44
CA ILE A 150 -3.63 -7.80 9.12
C ILE A 150 -4.81 -8.57 8.52
N THR A 151 -4.82 -9.90 8.62
CA THR A 151 -5.93 -10.74 8.14
C THR A 151 -7.24 -10.39 8.83
N ALA A 152 -7.23 -10.14 10.14
CA ALA A 152 -8.40 -9.66 10.86
C ALA A 152 -8.88 -8.30 10.32
N GLY A 153 -7.98 -7.35 10.07
CA GLY A 153 -8.29 -6.06 9.48
C GLY A 153 -8.84 -6.16 8.05
N ILE A 154 -8.33 -7.07 7.22
CA ILE A 154 -8.86 -7.38 5.89
C ILE A 154 -10.29 -7.93 6.00
N LYS A 155 -10.53 -8.87 6.91
CA LYS A 155 -11.86 -9.44 7.13
C LYS A 155 -12.89 -8.40 7.54
N GLU A 156 -12.52 -7.49 8.44
CA GLU A 156 -13.39 -6.39 8.85
C GLU A 156 -13.65 -5.41 7.70
N ASN A 157 -12.61 -5.07 6.91
CA ASN A 157 -12.76 -4.22 5.72
C ASN A 157 -13.77 -4.84 4.74
N LEU A 158 -13.60 -6.12 4.40
CA LEU A 158 -14.49 -6.84 3.48
C LEU A 158 -15.93 -6.93 3.99
N LYS A 159 -16.13 -7.13 5.30
CA LYS A 159 -17.47 -7.12 5.90
C LYS A 159 -18.13 -5.75 5.84
N GLY A 160 -17.37 -4.68 6.05
CA GLY A 160 -17.86 -3.32 5.97
C GLY A 160 -18.37 -2.93 4.58
N TYR A 161 -17.92 -3.60 3.51
CA TYR A 161 -18.45 -3.40 2.17
C TYR A 161 -19.97 -3.46 2.10
N TYR A 162 -20.54 -4.44 2.77
CA TYR A 162 -21.99 -4.70 2.73
C TYR A 162 -22.82 -3.65 3.50
N ASP A 163 -22.21 -2.76 4.23
CA ASP A 163 -22.90 -1.63 4.85
C ASP A 163 -23.17 -0.51 3.84
N TYR A 164 -22.37 -0.42 2.78
CA TYR A 164 -22.39 0.68 1.81
C TYR A 164 -22.80 0.24 0.39
N PHE A 165 -22.63 -1.02 0.03
CA PHE A 165 -22.89 -1.55 -1.31
C PHE A 165 -23.89 -2.71 -1.33
N LYS A 166 -24.54 -2.91 -2.49
CA LYS A 166 -25.47 -4.01 -2.78
C LYS A 166 -25.44 -4.41 -4.24
#